data_3da004f6346f90f9b3748503c6778df5
#
_entry.id   3da004f6346f90f9b3748503c6778df5
#
_cell.length_a   1.000
_cell.length_b   1.000
_cell.length_c   1.000
_cell.angle_alpha   90.00
_cell.angle_beta   90.00
_cell.angle_gamma   90.00
#
_symmetry.space_group_name_H-M   'P 1'
#
loop_
_entity.id
_entity.type
_entity.pdbx_description
1 polymer ?
#
loop_
_entity_poly.entity_id
_entity_poly.type
_entity_poly.pdbx_seq_one_letter_code
_entity_poly.pdbx_strand_id
1 'polypeptide(L)'
;MNAPVVGSSLMVVHDTRCDYGAPVAHAHHAAHLRPPEDDAQQVQAFELLIEPAPAQCQGEVDAFGNWRHRFELVTPHQVLQVRSTSRVTVAARFGGLRPEASPAWETVRERLRYVARASFEPAVEFVQPSPYVPWPEPGLAGLRAWAATSLTPGRPVAEAALDLMRRLHDEWAYRPRSTEVDTPLSTAFAQRAGVCQDFAHLLIGACRLHGLAARYVSGYLLTEPQAGQPALLGADASHAWVQVWCPGTPGVPADGWLDLDPTNRLVPAAGHIRVAVGRDFGDVTPLRGVIRGGGTHSLTVGVTTRRA
;
A
#
# COMPACT_ATOMS: atom_id res chain seq x y z
N MET A 1 -16.01 -21.89 -6.94
CA MET A 1 -14.56 -22.16 -6.98
C MET A 1 -14.01 -21.37 -8.16
N ASN A 2 -13.15 -20.38 -7.88
CA ASN A 2 -12.50 -19.60 -8.95
C ASN A 2 -11.52 -20.49 -9.70
N ALA A 3 -11.34 -20.24 -11.00
CA ALA A 3 -10.31 -20.93 -11.78
C ALA A 3 -8.92 -20.68 -11.17
N PRO A 4 -7.97 -21.64 -11.29
CA PRO A 4 -6.63 -21.43 -10.75
C PRO A 4 -5.94 -20.27 -11.45
N VAL A 5 -5.34 -19.38 -10.64
CA VAL A 5 -4.55 -18.25 -11.14
C VAL A 5 -3.29 -18.76 -11.80
N VAL A 6 -3.12 -18.47 -13.10
CA VAL A 6 -1.90 -18.80 -13.85
C VAL A 6 -0.94 -17.61 -13.72
N GLY A 7 0.14 -17.78 -12.95
CA GLY A 7 1.07 -16.69 -12.66
C GLY A 7 2.38 -17.19 -12.03
N SER A 8 3.13 -16.28 -11.43
CA SER A 8 4.35 -16.59 -10.69
C SER A 8 3.99 -17.09 -9.29
N SER A 9 4.50 -18.26 -8.90
CA SER A 9 4.44 -18.74 -7.51
C SER A 9 5.57 -18.12 -6.72
N LEU A 10 5.24 -17.39 -5.66
CA LEU A 10 6.17 -16.66 -4.81
C LEU A 10 6.04 -17.13 -3.37
N MET A 11 7.17 -17.22 -2.68
CA MET A 11 7.22 -17.40 -1.23
C MET A 11 7.74 -16.12 -0.59
N VAL A 12 7.01 -15.62 0.40
CA VAL A 12 7.42 -14.47 1.19
C VAL A 12 7.53 -14.85 2.66
N VAL A 13 8.60 -14.37 3.29
CA VAL A 13 8.82 -14.41 4.74
C VAL A 13 8.98 -12.98 5.22
N HIS A 14 8.14 -12.57 6.17
CA HIS A 14 8.21 -11.28 6.83
C HIS A 14 8.47 -11.50 8.32
N ASP A 15 9.59 -11.02 8.80
CA ASP A 15 10.01 -11.05 10.19
C ASP A 15 9.92 -9.65 10.79
N THR A 16 9.24 -9.55 11.94
CA THR A 16 9.23 -8.35 12.78
C THR A 16 9.72 -8.72 14.15
N ARG A 17 10.73 -8.02 14.66
CA ARG A 17 11.27 -8.19 16.01
C ARG A 17 11.26 -6.86 16.75
N CYS A 18 10.63 -6.87 17.93
CA CYS A 18 10.67 -5.76 18.88
C CYS A 18 11.49 -6.19 20.11
N ASP A 19 12.55 -5.44 20.42
CA ASP A 19 13.33 -5.61 21.64
C ASP A 19 13.01 -4.46 22.59
N TYR A 20 12.55 -4.78 23.80
CA TYR A 20 12.08 -3.83 24.79
C TYR A 20 13.12 -3.62 25.89
N GLY A 21 13.36 -2.39 26.32
CA GLY A 21 14.31 -2.04 27.37
C GLY A 21 13.86 -2.48 28.78
N ALA A 22 12.58 -2.76 28.97
CA ALA A 22 11.98 -3.29 30.21
C ALA A 22 10.89 -4.31 29.84
N PRO A 23 10.47 -5.17 30.77
CA PRO A 23 9.40 -6.13 30.52
C PRO A 23 8.09 -5.45 30.13
N VAL A 24 7.47 -5.95 29.05
CA VAL A 24 6.08 -5.68 28.69
C VAL A 24 5.21 -6.66 29.47
N ALA A 25 4.34 -6.14 30.33
CA ALA A 25 3.47 -6.97 31.16
C ALA A 25 2.22 -7.45 30.43
N HIS A 26 1.73 -6.65 29.47
CA HIS A 26 0.52 -6.93 28.69
C HIS A 26 0.58 -6.18 27.38
N ALA A 27 0.12 -6.81 26.29
CA ALA A 27 0.08 -6.18 24.98
C ALA A 27 -1.10 -6.67 24.15
N HIS A 28 -1.68 -5.74 23.38
CA HIS A 28 -2.64 -6.03 22.32
C HIS A 28 -2.07 -5.55 20.99
N HIS A 29 -2.06 -6.42 20.02
CA HIS A 29 -1.53 -6.14 18.70
C HIS A 29 -2.56 -6.40 17.59
N ALA A 30 -2.39 -5.67 16.48
CA ALA A 30 -3.07 -5.93 15.22
C ALA A 30 -2.03 -6.02 14.11
N ALA A 31 -2.11 -7.07 13.30
CA ALA A 31 -1.19 -7.33 12.21
C ALA A 31 -1.92 -7.46 10.87
N HIS A 32 -1.43 -6.76 9.83
CA HIS A 32 -1.84 -6.91 8.43
C HIS A 32 -0.68 -7.58 7.67
N LEU A 33 -0.62 -8.92 7.74
CA LEU A 33 0.49 -9.71 7.19
C LEU A 33 0.02 -10.83 6.25
N ARG A 34 -1.28 -11.14 6.23
CA ARG A 34 -1.84 -12.15 5.33
C ARG A 34 -2.30 -11.50 4.04
N PRO A 35 -1.77 -11.91 2.87
CA PRO A 35 -2.26 -11.44 1.58
C PRO A 35 -3.73 -11.80 1.36
N PRO A 36 -4.56 -10.89 0.78
CA PRO A 36 -5.90 -11.21 0.35
C PRO A 36 -5.89 -12.04 -0.94
N GLU A 37 -7.02 -12.66 -1.25
CA GLU A 37 -7.24 -13.40 -2.49
C GLU A 37 -8.14 -12.62 -3.43
N ASP A 38 -7.86 -12.68 -4.73
CA ASP A 38 -8.68 -12.15 -5.81
C ASP A 38 -8.38 -12.87 -7.15
N ASP A 39 -8.90 -12.33 -8.26
CA ASP A 39 -8.76 -12.95 -9.59
C ASP A 39 -7.31 -13.01 -10.12
N ALA A 40 -6.39 -12.24 -9.55
CA ALA A 40 -4.98 -12.22 -9.95
C ALA A 40 -4.01 -12.61 -8.82
N GLN A 41 -4.51 -12.89 -7.62
CA GLN A 41 -3.71 -13.27 -6.47
C GLN A 41 -4.37 -14.38 -5.68
N GLN A 42 -3.69 -15.52 -5.52
CA GLN A 42 -4.19 -16.68 -4.80
C GLN A 42 -3.19 -17.12 -3.73
N VAL A 43 -3.66 -17.29 -2.49
CA VAL A 43 -2.84 -17.71 -1.35
C VAL A 43 -2.94 -19.23 -1.21
N GLN A 44 -1.85 -19.97 -1.48
CA GLN A 44 -1.79 -21.41 -1.33
C GLN A 44 -1.50 -21.84 0.11
N ALA A 45 -0.72 -21.03 0.85
CA ALA A 45 -0.41 -21.27 2.25
C ALA A 45 -0.15 -19.95 2.97
N PHE A 46 -0.54 -19.89 4.23
CA PHE A 46 -0.24 -18.80 5.14
C PHE A 46 -0.01 -19.35 6.55
N GLU A 47 1.07 -18.90 7.17
CA GLU A 47 1.40 -19.20 8.55
C GLU A 47 1.79 -17.90 9.27
N LEU A 48 1.33 -17.74 10.51
CA LEU A 48 1.68 -16.64 11.41
C LEU A 48 2.20 -17.21 12.73
N LEU A 49 3.49 -17.03 12.98
CA LEU A 49 4.16 -17.41 14.21
C LEU A 49 4.38 -16.18 15.08
N ILE A 50 4.01 -16.26 16.34
CA ILE A 50 4.13 -15.17 17.32
C ILE A 50 4.82 -15.71 18.56
N GLU A 51 5.92 -15.08 18.97
CA GLU A 51 6.69 -15.44 20.16
C GLU A 51 6.92 -14.21 21.05
N PRO A 52 6.51 -14.29 22.36
CA PRO A 52 5.92 -15.43 23.02
C PRO A 52 4.53 -15.79 22.50
N ALA A 53 4.10 -17.03 22.72
CA ALA A 53 2.80 -17.50 22.27
C ALA A 53 1.67 -16.61 22.82
N PRO A 54 0.76 -16.11 21.98
CA PRO A 54 -0.33 -15.25 22.41
C PRO A 54 -1.39 -16.05 23.21
N ALA A 55 -2.02 -15.39 24.19
CA ALA A 55 -3.16 -15.96 24.92
C ALA A 55 -4.38 -16.13 23.99
N GLN A 56 -4.54 -15.21 23.04
CA GLN A 56 -5.57 -15.25 21.99
C GLN A 56 -5.00 -14.70 20.70
N CYS A 57 -5.38 -15.32 19.57
CA CYS A 57 -5.10 -14.81 18.23
C CYS A 57 -6.32 -15.06 17.34
N GLN A 58 -6.88 -14.00 16.75
CA GLN A 58 -8.07 -14.06 15.90
C GLN A 58 -7.84 -13.34 14.59
N GLY A 59 -8.15 -14.03 13.47
CA GLY A 59 -8.17 -13.44 12.14
C GLY A 59 -9.55 -12.93 11.79
N GLU A 60 -9.63 -11.74 11.23
CA GLU A 60 -10.86 -11.11 10.74
C GLU A 60 -10.58 -10.34 9.44
N VAL A 61 -11.64 -9.98 8.72
CA VAL A 61 -11.53 -9.09 7.56
C VAL A 61 -11.99 -7.70 7.99
N ASP A 62 -11.18 -6.67 7.72
CA ASP A 62 -11.51 -5.29 8.04
C ASP A 62 -12.45 -4.63 7.00
N ALA A 63 -12.79 -3.36 7.23
CA ALA A 63 -13.70 -2.60 6.36
C ALA A 63 -13.17 -2.38 4.93
N PHE A 64 -11.86 -2.53 4.71
CA PHE A 64 -11.22 -2.40 3.39
C PHE A 64 -11.00 -3.75 2.69
N GLY A 65 -11.44 -4.85 3.32
CA GLY A 65 -11.27 -6.21 2.82
C GLY A 65 -9.92 -6.84 3.14
N ASN A 66 -9.13 -6.25 4.04
CA ASN A 66 -7.83 -6.78 4.43
C ASN A 66 -7.96 -7.83 5.51
N TRP A 67 -7.13 -8.87 5.48
CA TRP A 67 -6.94 -9.74 6.61
C TRP A 67 -6.22 -9.01 7.74
N ARG A 68 -6.81 -9.05 8.94
CA ARG A 68 -6.24 -8.49 10.16
C ARG A 68 -6.22 -9.55 11.25
N HIS A 69 -5.04 -9.83 11.83
CA HIS A 69 -4.91 -10.70 12.98
C HIS A 69 -4.76 -9.86 14.25
N ARG A 70 -5.70 -10.02 15.18
CA ARG A 70 -5.59 -9.42 16.51
C ARG A 70 -5.09 -10.46 17.48
N PHE A 71 -4.10 -10.11 18.31
CA PHE A 71 -3.57 -11.02 19.30
C PHE A 71 -3.21 -10.31 20.61
N GLU A 72 -3.27 -11.08 21.69
CA GLU A 72 -3.05 -10.62 23.04
C GLU A 72 -1.90 -11.40 23.69
N LEU A 73 -0.96 -10.68 24.31
CA LEU A 73 0.14 -11.23 25.08
C LEU A 73 -0.04 -10.85 26.54
N VAL A 74 -0.19 -11.86 27.40
CA VAL A 74 -0.33 -11.71 28.86
C VAL A 74 0.90 -12.20 29.61
N THR A 75 1.80 -12.91 28.94
CA THR A 75 3.08 -13.34 29.51
C THR A 75 4.07 -12.17 29.44
N PRO A 76 4.68 -11.79 30.60
CA PRO A 76 5.73 -10.77 30.62
C PRO A 76 6.89 -11.15 29.69
N HIS A 77 7.29 -10.21 28.82
CA HIS A 77 8.34 -10.45 27.83
C HIS A 77 9.15 -9.18 27.55
N GLN A 78 10.39 -9.35 27.10
CA GLN A 78 11.25 -8.26 26.62
C GLN A 78 11.54 -8.36 25.11
N VAL A 79 11.07 -9.42 24.46
CA VAL A 79 11.18 -9.61 23.02
C VAL A 79 9.82 -10.06 22.50
N LEU A 80 9.38 -9.43 21.44
CA LEU A 80 8.28 -9.91 20.61
C LEU A 80 8.83 -10.23 19.22
N GLN A 81 8.59 -11.45 18.75
CA GLN A 81 8.87 -11.83 17.38
C GLN A 81 7.59 -12.25 16.68
N VAL A 82 7.33 -11.67 15.50
CA VAL A 82 6.20 -12.00 14.65
C VAL A 82 6.74 -12.36 13.28
N ARG A 83 6.55 -13.61 12.87
CA ARG A 83 6.92 -14.11 11.54
C ARG A 83 5.68 -14.51 10.79
N SER A 84 5.52 -13.99 9.57
CA SER A 84 4.55 -14.51 8.62
C SER A 84 5.25 -15.18 7.44
N THR A 85 4.72 -16.33 7.03
CA THR A 85 5.18 -17.05 5.83
C THR A 85 3.99 -17.27 4.91
N SER A 86 4.10 -16.82 3.66
CA SER A 86 3.03 -16.98 2.67
C SER A 86 3.57 -17.58 1.38
N ARG A 87 2.80 -18.50 0.79
CA ARG A 87 2.98 -18.94 -0.59
C ARG A 87 1.84 -18.40 -1.42
N VAL A 88 2.16 -17.62 -2.45
CA VAL A 88 1.17 -16.87 -3.22
C VAL A 88 1.44 -17.03 -4.72
N THR A 89 0.41 -17.32 -5.51
CA THR A 89 0.48 -17.18 -6.96
C THR A 89 -0.05 -15.84 -7.37
N VAL A 90 0.72 -15.09 -8.16
CA VAL A 90 0.37 -13.76 -8.64
C VAL A 90 0.42 -13.73 -10.16
N ALA A 91 -0.67 -13.31 -10.79
CA ALA A 91 -0.76 -13.03 -12.22
C ALA A 91 -0.66 -11.53 -12.52
N ALA A 92 -0.35 -11.19 -13.77
CA ALA A 92 -0.44 -9.81 -14.23
C ALA A 92 -1.91 -9.35 -14.29
N ARG A 93 -2.26 -8.28 -13.54
CA ARG A 93 -3.63 -7.75 -13.45
C ARG A 93 -4.05 -6.95 -14.66
N PHE A 94 -3.13 -6.21 -15.25
CA PHE A 94 -3.41 -5.13 -16.19
C PHE A 94 -3.04 -5.51 -17.62
N GLY A 95 -3.29 -6.76 -18.00
CA GLY A 95 -3.13 -7.22 -19.37
C GLY A 95 -4.08 -6.47 -20.31
N GLY A 96 -3.53 -5.86 -21.38
CA GLY A 96 -4.35 -5.10 -22.32
C GLY A 96 -4.78 -3.71 -21.81
N LEU A 97 -4.08 -3.14 -20.83
CA LEU A 97 -4.30 -1.77 -20.36
C LEU A 97 -4.20 -0.77 -21.52
N ARG A 98 -5.28 0.01 -21.72
CA ARG A 98 -5.35 1.10 -22.71
C ARG A 98 -5.71 2.41 -22.01
N PRO A 99 -4.73 3.12 -21.46
CA PRO A 99 -4.95 4.34 -20.67
C PRO A 99 -5.68 5.43 -21.47
N GLU A 100 -5.37 5.55 -22.76
CA GLU A 100 -5.96 6.52 -23.69
C GLU A 100 -7.46 6.33 -23.91
N ALA A 101 -7.97 5.14 -23.67
CA ALA A 101 -9.39 4.81 -23.77
C ALA A 101 -10.16 4.99 -22.46
N SER A 102 -9.50 5.48 -21.39
CA SER A 102 -10.18 5.76 -20.12
C SER A 102 -11.05 7.03 -20.23
N PRO A 103 -12.08 7.16 -19.39
CA PRO A 103 -12.87 8.40 -19.31
C PRO A 103 -12.01 9.61 -18.93
N ALA A 104 -12.45 10.82 -19.30
CA ALA A 104 -11.82 12.06 -18.84
C ALA A 104 -11.81 12.13 -17.31
N TRP A 105 -10.73 12.61 -16.71
CA TRP A 105 -10.55 12.66 -15.26
C TRP A 105 -11.63 13.48 -14.55
N GLU A 106 -12.14 14.53 -15.19
CA GLU A 106 -13.26 15.33 -14.66
C GLU A 106 -14.55 14.50 -14.56
N THR A 107 -14.82 13.65 -15.54
CA THR A 107 -15.98 12.76 -15.54
C THR A 107 -15.89 11.77 -14.38
N VAL A 108 -14.69 11.23 -14.13
CA VAL A 108 -14.45 10.33 -12.98
C VAL A 108 -14.59 11.07 -11.66
N ARG A 109 -14.04 12.29 -11.54
CA ARG A 109 -14.20 13.14 -10.36
C ARG A 109 -15.67 13.44 -10.06
N GLU A 110 -16.48 13.78 -11.07
CA GLU A 110 -17.89 14.09 -10.86
C GLU A 110 -18.70 12.89 -10.36
N ARG A 111 -18.32 11.65 -10.70
CA ARG A 111 -18.94 10.43 -10.16
C ARG A 111 -18.71 10.25 -8.66
N LEU A 112 -17.65 10.87 -8.11
CA LEU A 112 -17.29 10.80 -6.69
C LEU A 112 -17.93 11.93 -5.86
N ARG A 113 -18.71 12.81 -6.49
CA ARG A 113 -19.44 13.86 -5.77
C ARG A 113 -20.67 13.29 -5.06
N TYR A 114 -20.90 13.78 -3.85
CA TYR A 114 -22.13 13.45 -3.16
C TYR A 114 -23.34 13.97 -3.93
N VAL A 115 -24.24 13.07 -4.26
CA VAL A 115 -25.55 13.36 -4.86
C VAL A 115 -26.63 12.69 -4.00
N ALA A 116 -27.54 13.47 -3.44
CA ALA A 116 -28.60 12.92 -2.60
C ALA A 116 -29.43 11.87 -3.36
N ARG A 117 -29.65 10.72 -2.73
CA ARG A 117 -30.40 9.58 -3.28
C ARG A 117 -29.71 8.84 -4.44
N ALA A 118 -28.49 9.20 -4.84
CA ALA A 118 -27.70 8.38 -5.75
C ALA A 118 -27.14 7.14 -5.02
N SER A 119 -26.80 6.11 -5.79
CA SER A 119 -26.10 4.94 -5.27
C SER A 119 -24.76 5.34 -4.69
N PHE A 120 -24.39 4.75 -3.56
CA PHE A 120 -23.09 4.97 -2.94
C PHE A 120 -21.98 4.37 -3.80
N GLU A 121 -20.96 5.19 -4.13
CA GLU A 121 -19.74 4.75 -4.79
C GLU A 121 -18.66 4.53 -3.72
N PRO A 122 -18.23 3.28 -3.45
CA PRO A 122 -17.26 3.01 -2.39
C PRO A 122 -15.93 3.75 -2.55
N ALA A 123 -15.54 4.09 -3.78
CA ALA A 123 -14.30 4.81 -4.04
C ALA A 123 -14.28 6.23 -3.43
N VAL A 124 -15.45 6.81 -3.06
CA VAL A 124 -15.53 8.13 -2.43
C VAL A 124 -14.79 8.21 -1.08
N GLU A 125 -14.67 7.10 -0.37
CA GLU A 125 -13.89 7.02 0.88
C GLU A 125 -12.43 7.44 0.66
N PHE A 126 -11.88 7.13 -0.50
CA PHE A 126 -10.49 7.36 -0.85
C PHE A 126 -10.22 8.72 -1.53
N VAL A 127 -11.21 9.61 -1.53
CA VAL A 127 -11.04 11.04 -1.85
C VAL A 127 -10.78 11.84 -0.57
N GLN A 128 -11.20 11.33 0.58
CA GLN A 128 -11.16 12.04 1.86
C GLN A 128 -9.73 12.17 2.42
N PRO A 129 -9.45 13.19 3.27
CA PRO A 129 -8.20 13.28 3.98
C PRO A 129 -8.03 12.11 4.96
N SER A 130 -6.77 11.84 5.30
CA SER A 130 -6.41 10.79 6.25
C SER A 130 -5.15 11.22 7.03
N PRO A 131 -4.80 10.57 8.15
CA PRO A 131 -3.73 11.03 9.04
C PRO A 131 -2.39 11.33 8.36
N TYR A 132 -1.97 10.51 7.38
CA TYR A 132 -0.71 10.72 6.64
C TYR A 132 -0.90 11.48 5.31
N VAL A 133 -2.14 11.72 4.90
CA VAL A 133 -2.49 12.53 3.72
C VAL A 133 -3.54 13.57 4.13
N PRO A 134 -3.18 14.49 5.04
CA PRO A 134 -4.11 15.50 5.53
C PRO A 134 -4.36 16.59 4.49
N TRP A 135 -5.53 17.24 4.55
CA TRP A 135 -5.84 18.49 3.89
C TRP A 135 -7.06 19.17 4.57
N PRO A 136 -7.16 20.50 4.60
CA PRO A 136 -6.15 21.44 4.10
C PRO A 136 -4.91 21.45 5.00
N GLU A 137 -3.73 21.39 4.38
CA GLU A 137 -2.45 21.55 5.05
C GLU A 137 -1.70 22.72 4.37
N PRO A 138 -1.18 23.71 5.14
CA PRO A 138 -0.28 24.71 4.59
C PRO A 138 0.92 24.03 3.93
N GLY A 139 1.26 24.41 2.72
CA GLY A 139 2.35 23.79 1.97
C GLY A 139 1.93 22.82 0.88
N LEU A 140 0.69 22.29 0.88
CA LEU A 140 0.21 21.41 -0.19
C LEU A 140 -0.26 22.15 -1.46
N ALA A 141 -0.31 23.49 -1.45
CA ALA A 141 -0.61 24.28 -2.65
C ALA A 141 0.38 23.98 -3.79
N GLY A 142 1.67 23.78 -3.45
CA GLY A 142 2.70 23.38 -4.40
C GLY A 142 2.45 22.00 -5.01
N LEU A 143 2.07 21.02 -4.20
CA LEU A 143 1.71 19.67 -4.67
C LEU A 143 0.48 19.71 -5.59
N ARG A 144 -0.54 20.49 -5.23
CA ARG A 144 -1.72 20.70 -6.06
C ARG A 144 -1.36 21.34 -7.41
N ALA A 145 -0.55 22.41 -7.41
CA ALA A 145 -0.12 23.08 -8.63
C ALA A 145 0.74 22.14 -9.51
N TRP A 146 1.63 21.38 -8.90
CA TRP A 146 2.43 20.37 -9.57
C TRP A 146 1.56 19.29 -10.24
N ALA A 147 0.56 18.75 -9.53
CA ALA A 147 -0.34 17.74 -10.07
C ALA A 147 -1.23 18.27 -11.20
N ALA A 148 -1.64 19.53 -11.16
CA ALA A 148 -2.51 20.16 -12.15
C ALA A 148 -1.93 20.08 -13.57
N THR A 149 -0.61 20.07 -13.73
CA THR A 149 0.03 19.98 -15.05
C THR A 149 -0.16 18.61 -15.73
N SER A 150 -0.42 17.57 -14.95
CA SER A 150 -0.80 16.24 -15.46
C SER A 150 -2.30 16.09 -15.68
N LEU A 151 -3.12 16.93 -15.07
CA LEU A 151 -4.58 16.88 -15.09
C LEU A 151 -5.13 17.99 -16.02
N THR A 152 -4.69 17.97 -17.27
CA THR A 152 -5.18 18.92 -18.27
C THR A 152 -6.63 18.62 -18.64
N PRO A 153 -7.42 19.64 -19.07
CA PRO A 153 -8.84 19.44 -19.41
C PRO A 153 -9.07 18.32 -20.43
N GLY A 154 -9.99 17.40 -20.10
CA GLY A 154 -10.38 16.29 -20.96
C GLY A 154 -9.38 15.12 -21.01
N ARG A 155 -8.27 15.18 -20.29
CA ARG A 155 -7.27 14.10 -20.33
C ARG A 155 -7.85 12.80 -19.77
N PRO A 156 -7.60 11.64 -20.40
CA PRO A 156 -7.98 10.33 -19.85
C PRO A 156 -7.41 10.09 -18.44
N VAL A 157 -8.23 9.64 -17.50
CA VAL A 157 -7.84 9.52 -16.07
C VAL A 157 -6.66 8.59 -15.87
N ALA A 158 -6.61 7.46 -16.58
CA ALA A 158 -5.48 6.52 -16.46
C ALA A 158 -4.19 7.09 -17.06
N GLU A 159 -4.26 7.87 -18.15
CA GLU A 159 -3.09 8.59 -18.67
C GLU A 159 -2.58 9.64 -17.69
N ALA A 160 -3.48 10.41 -17.09
CA ALA A 160 -3.13 11.42 -16.09
C ALA A 160 -2.48 10.79 -14.85
N ALA A 161 -3.02 9.67 -14.35
CA ALA A 161 -2.47 8.94 -13.22
C ALA A 161 -1.08 8.34 -13.51
N LEU A 162 -0.89 7.77 -14.70
CA LEU A 162 0.41 7.26 -15.15
C LEU A 162 1.44 8.38 -15.32
N ASP A 163 1.02 9.54 -15.81
CA ASP A 163 1.90 10.71 -15.94
C ASP A 163 2.32 11.26 -14.57
N LEU A 164 1.39 11.38 -13.62
CA LEU A 164 1.70 11.74 -12.23
C LEU A 164 2.73 10.78 -11.61
N MET A 165 2.53 9.47 -11.78
CA MET A 165 3.45 8.45 -11.28
C MET A 165 4.85 8.61 -11.88
N ARG A 166 4.96 8.77 -13.22
CA ARG A 166 6.24 8.92 -13.92
C ARG A 166 6.98 10.17 -13.49
N ARG A 167 6.27 11.31 -13.45
CA ARG A 167 6.84 12.59 -13.02
C ARG A 167 7.29 12.54 -11.57
N LEU A 168 6.53 11.90 -10.69
CA LEU A 168 6.94 11.73 -9.31
C LEU A 168 8.25 10.95 -9.21
N HIS A 169 8.38 9.84 -9.94
CA HIS A 169 9.61 9.08 -10.02
C HIS A 169 10.79 9.89 -10.56
N ASP A 170 10.56 10.64 -11.64
CA ASP A 170 11.62 11.37 -12.34
C ASP A 170 12.07 12.63 -11.58
N GLU A 171 11.18 13.25 -10.79
CA GLU A 171 11.43 14.51 -10.08
C GLU A 171 11.82 14.35 -8.60
N TRP A 172 11.63 13.17 -8.00
CA TRP A 172 12.00 12.84 -6.60
C TRP A 172 13.05 11.74 -6.55
N ALA A 173 13.98 11.86 -5.61
CA ALA A 173 15.02 10.86 -5.40
C ALA A 173 14.58 9.81 -4.37
N TYR A 174 14.63 8.53 -4.71
CA TYR A 174 14.53 7.48 -3.69
C TYR A 174 15.77 7.46 -2.81
N ARG A 175 15.61 7.70 -1.50
CA ARG A 175 16.71 7.74 -0.53
C ARG A 175 16.31 6.96 0.73
N PRO A 176 16.86 5.77 0.95
CA PRO A 176 16.62 5.02 2.19
C PRO A 176 16.97 5.84 3.42
N ARG A 177 16.14 5.77 4.46
CA ARG A 177 16.35 6.47 5.74
C ARG A 177 16.42 7.99 5.64
N SER A 178 15.86 8.61 4.62
CA SER A 178 15.78 10.08 4.50
C SER A 178 14.58 10.70 5.19
N THR A 179 13.60 9.88 5.57
CA THR A 179 12.35 10.25 6.22
C THR A 179 12.02 9.24 7.31
N GLU A 180 11.22 9.70 8.28
CA GLU A 180 10.62 8.86 9.31
C GLU A 180 9.16 8.54 8.93
N VAL A 181 8.57 7.56 9.61
CA VAL A 181 7.18 7.11 9.34
C VAL A 181 6.16 8.26 9.42
N ASP A 182 6.39 9.22 10.32
CA ASP A 182 5.54 10.36 10.60
C ASP A 182 5.99 11.66 9.90
N THR A 183 6.93 11.58 8.95
CA THR A 183 7.34 12.74 8.15
C THR A 183 6.13 13.36 7.45
N PRO A 184 5.82 14.66 7.67
CA PRO A 184 4.68 15.31 7.04
C PRO A 184 4.76 15.30 5.51
N LEU A 185 3.62 15.18 4.85
CA LEU A 185 3.51 15.14 3.39
C LEU A 185 4.11 16.38 2.72
N SER A 186 3.90 17.56 3.31
CA SER A 186 4.50 18.83 2.85
C SER A 186 6.02 18.84 2.92
N THR A 187 6.60 18.20 3.95
CA THR A 187 8.04 18.05 4.12
C THR A 187 8.61 17.12 3.05
N ALA A 188 8.02 15.95 2.84
CA ALA A 188 8.43 15.01 1.79
C ALA A 188 8.34 15.64 0.39
N PHE A 189 7.29 16.46 0.14
CA PHE A 189 7.15 17.21 -1.11
C PHE A 189 8.29 18.23 -1.29
N ALA A 190 8.61 19.01 -0.25
CA ALA A 190 9.65 20.04 -0.33
C ALA A 190 11.06 19.48 -0.46
N GLN A 191 11.35 18.34 0.19
CA GLN A 191 12.66 17.69 0.16
C GLN A 191 13.01 17.05 -1.19
N ARG A 192 12.02 16.79 -2.04
CA ARG A 192 12.22 16.07 -3.31
C ARG A 192 12.95 14.74 -3.14
N ALA A 193 12.78 14.10 -1.98
CA ALA A 193 13.39 12.81 -1.67
C ALA A 193 12.56 12.09 -0.60
N GLY A 194 12.58 10.76 -0.61
CA GLY A 194 11.86 9.95 0.35
C GLY A 194 12.02 8.45 0.09
N VAL A 195 11.24 7.66 0.82
CA VAL A 195 11.11 6.20 0.63
C VAL A 195 9.78 5.85 -0.06
N CYS A 196 9.50 4.58 -0.30
CA CYS A 196 8.28 4.13 -1.00
C CYS A 196 6.98 4.65 -0.34
N GLN A 197 6.95 4.78 0.99
CA GLN A 197 5.83 5.35 1.72
C GLN A 197 5.57 6.82 1.32
N ASP A 198 6.62 7.64 1.23
CA ASP A 198 6.51 9.05 0.85
C ASP A 198 6.02 9.19 -0.60
N PHE A 199 6.59 8.40 -1.50
CA PHE A 199 6.15 8.36 -2.91
C PHE A 199 4.67 8.00 -3.03
N ALA A 200 4.22 6.99 -2.27
CA ALA A 200 2.82 6.60 -2.25
C ALA A 200 1.92 7.73 -1.71
N HIS A 201 2.27 8.33 -0.56
CA HIS A 201 1.49 9.41 0.03
C HIS A 201 1.45 10.66 -0.86
N LEU A 202 2.56 11.01 -1.53
CA LEU A 202 2.61 12.13 -2.48
C LEU A 202 1.69 11.91 -3.68
N LEU A 203 1.70 10.70 -4.26
CA LEU A 203 0.81 10.39 -5.39
C LEU A 203 -0.67 10.37 -4.96
N ILE A 204 -0.98 9.81 -3.78
CA ILE A 204 -2.33 9.84 -3.20
C ILE A 204 -2.77 11.28 -2.96
N GLY A 205 -1.93 12.09 -2.33
CA GLY A 205 -2.21 13.51 -2.09
C GLY A 205 -2.45 14.29 -3.37
N ALA A 206 -1.61 14.08 -4.39
CA ALA A 206 -1.77 14.69 -5.71
C ALA A 206 -3.14 14.37 -6.36
N CYS A 207 -3.57 13.11 -6.30
CA CYS A 207 -4.86 12.68 -6.78
C CYS A 207 -6.02 13.30 -5.99
N ARG A 208 -5.99 13.19 -4.65
CA ARG A 208 -7.08 13.64 -3.77
C ARG A 208 -7.28 15.15 -3.77
N LEU A 209 -6.21 15.92 -3.87
CA LEU A 209 -6.29 17.40 -4.00
C LEU A 209 -7.05 17.85 -5.27
N HIS A 210 -7.22 16.96 -6.25
CA HIS A 210 -8.01 17.17 -7.46
C HIS A 210 -9.34 16.39 -7.47
N GLY A 211 -9.70 15.77 -6.34
CA GLY A 211 -10.96 15.02 -6.20
C GLY A 211 -10.97 13.64 -6.87
N LEU A 212 -9.79 13.07 -7.14
CA LEU A 212 -9.65 11.70 -7.63
C LEU A 212 -9.41 10.74 -6.44
N ALA A 213 -10.09 9.59 -6.47
CA ALA A 213 -9.90 8.57 -5.45
C ALA A 213 -8.58 7.83 -5.66
N ALA A 214 -7.78 7.79 -4.60
CA ALA A 214 -6.52 7.06 -4.56
C ALA A 214 -6.32 6.43 -3.19
N ARG A 215 -5.80 5.18 -3.16
CA ARG A 215 -5.58 4.44 -1.92
C ARG A 215 -4.19 3.84 -1.84
N TYR A 216 -3.71 3.68 -0.63
CA TYR A 216 -2.42 3.12 -0.30
C TYR A 216 -2.48 1.60 -0.39
N VAL A 217 -1.45 1.00 -0.93
CA VAL A 217 -1.26 -0.45 -0.94
C VAL A 217 0.03 -0.78 -0.19
N SER A 218 -0.08 -1.66 0.80
CA SER A 218 1.05 -2.32 1.45
C SER A 218 1.23 -3.71 0.86
N GLY A 219 2.48 -4.09 0.58
CA GLY A 219 2.75 -5.39 0.01
C GLY A 219 4.22 -5.75 -0.02
N TYR A 220 4.58 -6.69 -0.88
CA TYR A 220 5.93 -7.19 -1.03
C TYR A 220 6.34 -7.22 -2.51
N LEU A 221 7.63 -7.03 -2.75
CA LEU A 221 8.26 -7.18 -4.07
C LEU A 221 9.11 -8.43 -4.13
N LEU A 222 9.16 -9.04 -5.31
CA LEU A 222 10.12 -10.10 -5.59
C LEU A 222 11.55 -9.55 -5.38
N THR A 223 12.28 -10.11 -4.42
CA THR A 223 13.63 -9.67 -4.05
C THR A 223 14.67 -10.05 -5.11
N GLU A 224 14.48 -11.21 -5.76
CA GLU A 224 15.37 -11.67 -6.82
C GLU A 224 15.08 -10.93 -8.13
N PRO A 225 16.09 -10.29 -8.76
CA PRO A 225 15.92 -9.69 -10.07
C PRO A 225 15.48 -10.74 -11.09
N GLN A 226 14.54 -10.39 -11.97
CA GLN A 226 14.25 -11.21 -13.12
C GLN A 226 15.42 -11.13 -14.13
N ALA A 227 15.69 -12.23 -14.83
CA ALA A 227 16.76 -12.24 -15.82
C ALA A 227 16.62 -11.09 -16.83
N GLY A 228 17.63 -10.22 -16.91
CA GLY A 228 17.64 -9.06 -17.78
C GLY A 228 16.86 -7.83 -17.26
N GLN A 229 16.36 -7.85 -16.04
CA GLN A 229 15.71 -6.69 -15.41
C GLN A 229 16.52 -6.20 -14.19
N PRO A 230 16.52 -4.88 -13.90
CA PRO A 230 17.12 -4.36 -12.68
C PRO A 230 16.34 -4.82 -11.45
N ALA A 231 17.03 -4.88 -10.29
CA ALA A 231 16.37 -5.11 -9.01
C ALA A 231 15.39 -3.97 -8.69
N LEU A 232 14.23 -4.31 -8.14
CA LEU A 232 13.24 -3.32 -7.71
C LEU A 232 13.71 -2.65 -6.40
N LEU A 233 13.47 -1.35 -6.29
CA LEU A 233 13.74 -0.58 -5.06
C LEU A 233 12.75 -0.97 -3.96
N GLY A 234 13.24 -1.16 -2.72
CA GLY A 234 12.40 -1.49 -1.57
C GLY A 234 12.01 -2.97 -1.46
N ALA A 235 12.72 -3.87 -2.17
CA ALA A 235 12.40 -5.29 -2.16
C ALA A 235 12.83 -6.04 -0.88
N ASP A 236 13.68 -5.45 -0.05
CA ASP A 236 14.23 -6.00 1.21
C ASP A 236 13.36 -5.67 2.45
N ALA A 237 12.28 -4.93 2.26
CA ALA A 237 11.32 -4.56 3.29
C ALA A 237 9.88 -4.64 2.75
N SER A 238 8.87 -4.33 3.58
CA SER A 238 7.52 -4.09 3.06
C SER A 238 7.56 -2.92 2.08
N HIS A 239 6.85 -3.06 0.97
CA HIS A 239 6.79 -2.06 -0.08
C HIS A 239 5.44 -1.36 -0.11
N ALA A 240 5.44 -0.13 -0.63
CA ALA A 240 4.26 0.69 -0.78
C ALA A 240 4.08 1.13 -2.23
N TRP A 241 2.82 1.07 -2.69
CA TRP A 241 2.40 1.66 -3.96
C TRP A 241 0.99 2.22 -3.87
N VAL A 242 0.41 2.62 -4.96
CA VAL A 242 -0.88 3.33 -4.99
C VAL A 242 -1.84 2.62 -5.92
N GLN A 243 -3.10 2.61 -5.55
CA GLN A 243 -4.19 2.36 -6.48
C GLN A 243 -4.95 3.66 -6.75
N VAL A 244 -5.14 4.00 -8.03
CA VAL A 244 -5.96 5.13 -8.47
C VAL A 244 -7.23 4.59 -9.12
N TRP A 245 -8.38 5.17 -8.79
CA TRP A 245 -9.66 4.72 -9.33
C TRP A 245 -9.86 5.25 -10.74
N CYS A 246 -9.78 4.36 -11.72
CA CYS A 246 -9.87 4.59 -13.15
C CYS A 246 -10.98 3.71 -13.78
N PRO A 247 -12.26 3.90 -13.38
CA PRO A 247 -13.36 3.04 -13.79
C PRO A 247 -13.62 3.12 -15.29
N GLY A 248 -14.00 1.98 -15.89
CA GLY A 248 -14.30 1.90 -17.32
C GLY A 248 -13.06 1.97 -18.23
N THR A 249 -11.86 1.89 -17.66
CA THR A 249 -10.61 1.81 -18.42
C THR A 249 -10.39 0.38 -18.92
N PRO A 250 -10.22 0.14 -20.24
CA PRO A 250 -9.93 -1.20 -20.75
C PRO A 250 -8.62 -1.74 -20.16
N GLY A 251 -8.65 -2.98 -19.65
CA GLY A 251 -7.53 -3.64 -18.98
C GLY A 251 -7.40 -3.32 -17.49
N VAL A 252 -8.27 -2.49 -16.93
CA VAL A 252 -8.43 -2.30 -15.47
C VAL A 252 -9.56 -3.23 -15.00
N PRO A 253 -9.42 -3.92 -13.85
CA PRO A 253 -10.48 -4.76 -13.28
C PRO A 253 -11.80 -4.01 -13.08
N ALA A 254 -12.91 -4.76 -12.94
CA ALA A 254 -14.26 -4.19 -12.84
C ALA A 254 -14.48 -3.25 -11.65
N ASP A 255 -13.70 -3.41 -10.57
CA ASP A 255 -13.69 -2.52 -9.41
C ASP A 255 -13.07 -1.14 -9.70
N GLY A 256 -12.43 -0.97 -10.85
CA GLY A 256 -11.88 0.28 -11.36
C GLY A 256 -10.51 0.67 -10.78
N TRP A 257 -9.84 -0.16 -10.00
CA TRP A 257 -8.56 0.19 -9.37
C TRP A 257 -7.35 -0.16 -10.24
N LEU A 258 -6.56 0.85 -10.62
CA LEU A 258 -5.30 0.74 -11.34
C LEU A 258 -4.13 0.88 -10.38
N ASP A 259 -3.27 -0.13 -10.30
CA ASP A 259 -2.05 -0.13 -9.49
C ASP A 259 -0.95 0.69 -10.16
N LEU A 260 -0.27 1.53 -9.40
CA LEU A 260 0.84 2.39 -9.83
C LEU A 260 1.95 2.37 -8.78
N ASP A 261 3.14 1.94 -9.15
CA ASP A 261 4.33 1.98 -8.28
C ASP A 261 5.22 3.18 -8.66
N PRO A 262 5.07 4.31 -7.95
CA PRO A 262 5.86 5.50 -8.23
C PRO A 262 7.36 5.34 -7.87
N THR A 263 7.69 4.44 -6.95
CA THR A 263 9.08 4.16 -6.58
C THR A 263 9.85 3.50 -7.73
N ASN A 264 9.20 2.59 -8.45
CA ASN A 264 9.81 1.81 -9.52
C ASN A 264 9.33 2.23 -10.92
N ARG A 265 8.48 3.27 -11.02
CA ARG A 265 7.95 3.82 -12.30
C ARG A 265 7.24 2.77 -13.16
N LEU A 266 6.45 1.91 -12.56
CA LEU A 266 5.78 0.83 -13.28
C LEU A 266 4.35 0.57 -12.80
N VAL A 267 3.61 -0.13 -13.65
CA VAL A 267 2.34 -0.75 -13.28
C VAL A 267 2.66 -2.13 -12.70
N PRO A 268 2.28 -2.42 -11.44
CA PRO A 268 2.51 -3.70 -10.79
C PRO A 268 2.10 -4.91 -11.62
N ALA A 269 2.98 -5.92 -11.63
CA ALA A 269 2.81 -7.18 -12.35
C ALA A 269 3.01 -8.37 -11.40
N ALA A 270 3.32 -9.55 -11.94
CA ALA A 270 3.44 -10.80 -11.20
C ALA A 270 4.56 -10.85 -10.11
N GLY A 271 5.34 -9.80 -9.96
CA GLY A 271 6.34 -9.65 -8.89
C GLY A 271 5.88 -8.85 -7.68
N HIS A 272 4.63 -8.37 -7.65
CA HIS A 272 4.05 -7.57 -6.55
C HIS A 272 2.98 -8.38 -5.84
N ILE A 273 3.18 -8.67 -4.55
CA ILE A 273 2.20 -9.32 -3.68
C ILE A 273 1.49 -8.23 -2.87
N ARG A 274 0.19 -8.03 -3.10
CA ARG A 274 -0.63 -7.14 -2.29
C ARG A 274 -0.95 -7.78 -0.94
N VAL A 275 -0.82 -7.04 0.15
CA VAL A 275 -1.14 -7.49 1.51
C VAL A 275 -2.34 -6.75 2.06
N ALA A 276 -2.34 -5.42 1.96
CA ALA A 276 -3.45 -4.62 2.47
C ALA A 276 -3.63 -3.34 1.66
N VAL A 277 -4.85 -2.80 1.66
CA VAL A 277 -5.20 -1.50 1.09
C VAL A 277 -5.82 -0.61 2.15
N GLY A 278 -5.61 0.69 2.06
CA GLY A 278 -6.18 1.64 3.02
C GLY A 278 -6.09 3.07 2.51
N ARG A 279 -6.54 4.03 3.33
CA ARG A 279 -6.48 5.45 2.97
C ARG A 279 -5.04 5.95 2.95
N ASP A 280 -4.21 5.44 3.86
CA ASP A 280 -2.79 5.73 3.99
C ASP A 280 -2.10 4.59 4.76
N PHE A 281 -0.80 4.77 5.11
CA PHE A 281 -0.03 3.78 5.87
C PHE A 281 -0.65 3.41 7.22
N GLY A 282 -1.35 4.35 7.90
CA GLY A 282 -1.95 4.10 9.22
C GLY A 282 -3.01 3.00 9.21
N ASP A 283 -3.75 2.85 8.11
CA ASP A 283 -4.77 1.80 7.96
C ASP A 283 -4.16 0.40 7.72
N VAL A 284 -2.95 0.34 7.16
CA VAL A 284 -2.32 -0.91 6.65
C VAL A 284 -0.99 -1.26 7.33
N THR A 285 -0.66 -0.60 8.44
CA THR A 285 0.58 -0.87 9.19
C THR A 285 0.75 -2.37 9.42
N PRO A 286 1.89 -2.98 9.03
CA PRO A 286 2.09 -4.43 9.14
C PRO A 286 1.91 -4.97 10.55
N LEU A 287 2.41 -4.23 11.56
CA LEU A 287 2.23 -4.55 12.98
C LEU A 287 2.07 -3.26 13.76
N ARG A 288 1.01 -3.15 14.57
CA ARG A 288 0.80 -2.07 15.53
C ARG A 288 0.21 -2.62 16.82
N GLY A 289 0.43 -1.92 17.94
CA GLY A 289 -0.11 -2.39 19.20
C GLY A 289 -0.10 -1.34 20.28
N VAL A 290 -0.75 -1.72 21.40
CA VAL A 290 -0.70 -1.00 22.67
C VAL A 290 -0.06 -1.92 23.68
N ILE A 291 0.96 -1.44 24.38
CA ILE A 291 1.72 -2.21 25.36
C ILE A 291 1.66 -1.54 26.73
N ARG A 292 1.73 -2.35 27.78
CA ARG A 292 1.87 -1.88 29.16
C ARG A 292 3.26 -2.26 29.66
N GLY A 293 4.12 -1.27 29.91
CA GLY A 293 5.53 -1.47 30.23
C GLY A 293 6.41 -1.25 28.98
N GLY A 294 7.51 -2.01 28.88
CA GLY A 294 8.41 -2.04 27.72
C GLY A 294 9.52 -0.98 27.72
N GLY A 295 9.31 0.20 28.26
CA GLY A 295 10.30 1.28 28.22
C GLY A 295 10.64 1.73 26.80
N THR A 296 11.90 1.99 26.53
CA THR A 296 12.41 2.20 25.15
C THR A 296 12.35 0.89 24.37
N HIS A 297 12.17 0.98 23.05
CA HIS A 297 12.19 -0.22 22.22
C HIS A 297 12.90 0.02 20.89
N SER A 298 13.40 -1.06 20.30
CA SER A 298 13.88 -1.09 18.93
C SER A 298 13.05 -2.03 18.09
N LEU A 299 12.84 -1.67 16.82
CA LEU A 299 12.10 -2.44 15.84
C LEU A 299 13.04 -2.86 14.71
N THR A 300 13.07 -4.15 14.41
CA THR A 300 13.78 -4.69 13.25
C THR A 300 12.78 -5.40 12.36
N VAL A 301 12.78 -5.06 11.08
CA VAL A 301 11.92 -5.69 10.07
C VAL A 301 12.80 -6.23 8.95
N GLY A 302 12.54 -7.46 8.53
CA GLY A 302 13.16 -8.10 7.38
C GLY A 302 12.12 -8.79 6.51
N VAL A 303 12.20 -8.58 5.20
CA VAL A 303 11.33 -9.25 4.23
C VAL A 303 12.18 -9.93 3.17
N THR A 304 11.84 -11.17 2.84
CA THR A 304 12.43 -11.91 1.73
C THR A 304 11.32 -12.48 0.87
N THR A 305 11.31 -12.13 -0.41
CA THR A 305 10.37 -12.66 -1.39
C THR A 305 11.15 -13.34 -2.50
N ARG A 306 10.88 -14.63 -2.72
CA ARG A 306 11.55 -15.46 -3.73
C ARG A 306 10.55 -16.25 -4.55
N ARG A 307 10.97 -16.78 -5.69
CA ARG A 307 10.19 -17.77 -6.45
C ARG A 307 10.08 -19.05 -5.64
N ALA A 308 8.87 -19.64 -5.61
CA ALA A 308 8.57 -20.89 -4.89
C ALA A 308 8.77 -22.11 -5.79
#